data_7a6dc6b8d2bd7e11c6918f892e9ed5ef
#
_entry.id   7a6dc6b8d2bd7e11c6918f892e9ed5ef
#
_cell.length_a   1.000
_cell.length_b   1.000
_cell.length_c   1.000
_cell.angle_alpha   90.00
_cell.angle_beta   90.00
_cell.angle_gamma   90.00
#
_symmetry.space_group_name_H-M   'P 1'
#
loop_
_entity.id
_entity.type
_entity.pdbx_description
1 polymer ?
#
loop_
_entity_poly.entity_id
_entity_poly.type
_entity_poly.pdbx_seq_one_letter_code
_entity_poly.pdbx_strand_id
1 'polypeptide(L)'
;LLMERADKKAFWQSVTGSLEENETPSEAAAREVFEETGINTNQYSLEDWHLSHVYEIYAHWRYRYAPNITHNTEHIFGLKVPSVIPIQLSEHEHVQYLWVDWKEAMDKVFSWTNVEAIKKLAEIHQLKL
;
A
#
# COMPACT_ATOMS: atom_id res chain seq x y z
N LEU A 1 6.09 -3.58 5.85
CA LEU A 1 6.81 -2.44 5.29
C LEU A 1 5.91 -1.20 5.26
N LEU A 2 6.40 -0.12 5.81
CA LEU A 2 5.74 1.20 5.71
C LEU A 2 6.68 2.21 5.09
N MET A 3 6.11 3.19 4.38
CA MET A 3 6.87 4.26 3.74
C MET A 3 6.23 5.61 4.08
N GLU A 4 7.07 6.60 4.33
CA GLU A 4 6.61 7.96 4.62
C GLU A 4 6.47 8.75 3.32
N ARG A 5 5.31 9.41 3.13
CA ARG A 5 5.04 10.19 1.92
C ARG A 5 5.93 11.41 1.82
N ALA A 6 6.42 11.68 0.62
CA ALA A 6 7.23 12.87 0.35
C ALA A 6 6.38 14.15 0.38
N ASP A 7 5.10 14.07 0.05
CA ASP A 7 4.21 15.22 -0.02
C ASP A 7 3.53 15.59 1.32
N LYS A 8 3.65 14.71 2.31
CA LYS A 8 3.04 14.95 3.62
C LYS A 8 3.85 14.28 4.72
N LYS A 9 4.56 15.08 5.52
CA LYS A 9 5.38 14.59 6.62
C LYS A 9 4.57 13.77 7.62
N ALA A 10 5.16 12.68 8.11
CA ALA A 10 4.57 11.76 9.08
C ALA A 10 3.34 10.98 8.57
N PHE A 11 3.05 11.03 7.27
CA PHE A 11 2.01 10.20 6.68
C PHE A 11 2.63 8.91 6.17
N TRP A 12 2.48 7.86 6.97
CA TRP A 12 3.00 6.52 6.68
C TRP A 12 1.95 5.67 6.00
N GLN A 13 2.36 4.87 5.04
CA GLN A 13 1.47 3.99 4.29
C GLN A 13 2.21 2.78 3.73
N SER A 14 1.46 1.75 3.36
CA SER A 14 1.99 0.65 2.55
C SER A 14 2.10 1.10 1.08
N VAL A 15 2.57 0.20 0.21
CA VAL A 15 2.57 0.48 -1.23
C VAL A 15 1.14 0.75 -1.71
N THR A 16 0.95 1.83 -2.43
CA THR A 16 -0.33 2.18 -3.04
C THR A 16 -0.11 2.72 -4.45
N GLY A 17 -1.11 2.60 -5.30
CA GLY A 17 -1.05 3.15 -6.63
C GLY A 17 -2.38 3.03 -7.34
N SER A 18 -2.42 3.51 -8.57
CA SER A 18 -3.63 3.54 -9.40
C SER A 18 -3.49 2.62 -10.61
N LEU A 19 -4.62 2.05 -11.05
CA LEU A 19 -4.68 1.28 -12.28
C LEU A 19 -4.34 2.18 -13.48
N GLU A 20 -3.52 1.66 -14.37
CA GLU A 20 -3.31 2.24 -15.69
C GLU A 20 -4.29 1.61 -16.68
N GLU A 21 -4.44 2.23 -17.86
CA GLU A 21 -5.32 1.74 -18.89
C GLU A 21 -4.99 0.28 -19.26
N ASN A 22 -6.03 -0.56 -19.35
CA ASN A 22 -5.90 -2.00 -19.68
C ASN A 22 -5.14 -2.84 -18.66
N GLU A 23 -4.94 -2.32 -17.46
CA GLU A 23 -4.22 -3.02 -16.40
C GLU A 23 -5.22 -3.67 -15.42
N THR A 24 -4.95 -4.93 -15.03
CA THR A 24 -5.72 -5.56 -13.97
C THR A 24 -5.23 -5.06 -12.61
N PRO A 25 -6.04 -5.19 -11.53
CA PRO A 25 -5.57 -4.85 -10.18
C PRO A 25 -4.29 -5.58 -9.79
N SER A 26 -4.15 -6.86 -10.14
CA SER A 26 -2.95 -7.65 -9.84
C SER A 26 -1.72 -7.12 -10.57
N GLU A 27 -1.87 -6.75 -11.84
CA GLU A 27 -0.79 -6.14 -12.62
C GLU A 27 -0.38 -4.79 -12.05
N ALA A 28 -1.36 -3.97 -11.64
CA ALA A 28 -1.10 -2.69 -11.01
C ALA A 28 -0.34 -2.86 -9.68
N ALA A 29 -0.74 -3.83 -8.87
CA ALA A 29 -0.07 -4.12 -7.59
C ALA A 29 1.39 -4.49 -7.83
N ALA A 30 1.67 -5.39 -8.77
CA ALA A 30 3.04 -5.80 -9.08
C ALA A 30 3.88 -4.63 -9.59
N ARG A 31 3.34 -3.81 -10.47
CA ARG A 31 4.02 -2.62 -11.02
C ARG A 31 4.33 -1.61 -9.92
N GLU A 32 3.35 -1.28 -9.09
CA GLU A 32 3.53 -0.29 -8.02
C GLU A 32 4.54 -0.76 -6.97
N VAL A 33 4.51 -2.05 -6.62
CA VAL A 33 5.52 -2.62 -5.70
C VAL A 33 6.93 -2.42 -6.29
N PHE A 34 7.12 -2.73 -7.56
CA PHE A 34 8.42 -2.56 -8.19
C PHE A 34 8.84 -1.09 -8.25
N GLU A 35 7.94 -0.20 -8.64
CA GLU A 35 8.24 1.24 -8.75
C GLU A 35 8.57 1.86 -7.39
N GLU A 36 7.85 1.49 -6.34
CA GLU A 36 7.99 2.11 -5.02
C GLU A 36 9.05 1.45 -4.14
N THR A 37 9.40 0.19 -4.38
CA THR A 37 10.31 -0.57 -3.50
C THR A 37 11.49 -1.24 -4.19
N GLY A 38 11.45 -1.38 -5.50
CA GLY A 38 12.43 -2.15 -6.25
C GLY A 38 12.25 -3.65 -6.18
N ILE A 39 11.21 -4.13 -5.50
CA ILE A 39 10.95 -5.57 -5.35
C ILE A 39 10.27 -6.13 -6.61
N ASN A 40 10.85 -7.18 -7.20
CA ASN A 40 10.25 -7.92 -8.28
C ASN A 40 9.33 -9.00 -7.69
N THR A 41 8.02 -8.80 -7.80
CA THR A 41 7.03 -9.72 -7.21
C THR A 41 7.05 -11.12 -7.81
N ASN A 42 7.63 -11.28 -9.01
CA ASN A 42 7.77 -12.62 -9.63
C ASN A 42 8.70 -13.56 -8.85
N GLN A 43 9.54 -13.00 -7.98
CA GLN A 43 10.44 -13.77 -7.12
C GLN A 43 9.77 -14.22 -5.82
N TYR A 44 8.54 -13.78 -5.57
CA TYR A 44 7.82 -14.02 -4.33
C TYR A 44 6.36 -14.37 -4.65
N SER A 45 5.54 -14.54 -3.62
CA SER A 45 4.12 -14.83 -3.79
C SER A 45 3.30 -13.57 -3.52
N LEU A 46 2.77 -12.97 -4.59
CA LEU A 46 1.82 -11.86 -4.49
C LEU A 46 0.41 -12.46 -4.46
N GLU A 47 -0.27 -12.25 -3.35
CA GLU A 47 -1.60 -12.83 -3.12
C GLU A 47 -2.69 -11.77 -3.23
N ASP A 48 -3.71 -12.07 -4.04
CA ASP A 48 -4.94 -11.27 -4.08
C ASP A 48 -5.83 -11.74 -2.93
N TRP A 49 -6.12 -10.85 -1.98
CA TRP A 49 -6.97 -11.20 -0.84
C TRP A 49 -8.46 -11.05 -1.14
N HIS A 50 -8.81 -10.64 -2.37
CA HIS A 50 -10.20 -10.43 -2.78
C HIS A 50 -10.94 -9.49 -1.82
N LEU A 51 -10.22 -8.53 -1.30
CA LEU A 51 -10.72 -7.51 -0.40
C LEU A 51 -10.57 -6.15 -1.07
N SER A 52 -11.63 -5.35 -1.03
CA SER A 52 -11.57 -3.99 -1.55
C SER A 52 -12.28 -3.04 -0.61
N HIS A 53 -11.86 -1.77 -0.64
CA HIS A 53 -12.48 -0.71 0.13
C HIS A 53 -12.81 0.46 -0.79
N VAL A 54 -14.00 1.02 -0.62
CA VAL A 54 -14.34 2.30 -1.25
C VAL A 54 -14.11 3.38 -0.19
N TYR A 55 -13.31 4.37 -0.52
CA TYR A 55 -13.00 5.44 0.41
C TYR A 55 -13.16 6.81 -0.24
N GLU A 56 -13.45 7.81 0.61
CA GLU A 56 -13.51 9.20 0.16
C GLU A 56 -12.09 9.74 0.03
N ILE A 57 -11.81 10.35 -1.13
CA ILE A 57 -10.51 10.93 -1.40
C ILE A 57 -10.33 12.18 -0.53
N TYR A 58 -9.19 12.29 0.17
CA TYR A 58 -8.85 13.48 0.95
C TYR A 58 -8.91 14.71 0.05
N ALA A 59 -9.51 15.79 0.56
CA ALA A 59 -9.74 17.01 -0.22
C ALA A 59 -8.45 17.55 -0.86
N HIS A 60 -7.33 17.49 -0.14
CA HIS A 60 -6.06 18.00 -0.65
C HIS A 60 -5.42 17.16 -1.76
N TRP A 61 -5.97 15.97 -2.05
CA TRP A 61 -5.50 15.11 -3.14
C TRP A 61 -6.50 14.97 -4.30
N ARG A 62 -7.69 15.61 -4.19
CA ARG A 62 -8.73 15.48 -5.23
C ARG A 62 -8.31 16.06 -6.58
N TYR A 63 -7.33 16.97 -6.60
CA TYR A 63 -6.82 17.54 -7.83
C TYR A 63 -6.22 16.49 -8.79
N ARG A 64 -5.85 15.31 -8.26
CA ARG A 64 -5.28 14.21 -9.05
C ARG A 64 -6.32 13.44 -9.84
N TYR A 65 -7.60 13.73 -9.64
CA TYR A 65 -8.73 12.98 -10.20
C TYR A 65 -9.60 13.91 -11.04
N ALA A 66 -10.50 13.30 -11.85
CA ALA A 66 -11.48 14.09 -12.59
C ALA A 66 -12.37 14.91 -11.63
N PRO A 67 -12.89 16.08 -12.05
CA PRO A 67 -13.56 17.03 -11.15
C PRO A 67 -14.71 16.47 -10.31
N ASN A 68 -15.40 15.45 -10.79
CA ASN A 68 -16.56 14.88 -10.10
C ASN A 68 -16.24 13.61 -9.31
N ILE A 69 -14.97 13.23 -9.25
CA ILE A 69 -14.55 12.02 -8.54
C ILE A 69 -14.26 12.36 -7.09
N THR A 70 -15.05 11.81 -6.17
CA THR A 70 -14.89 12.00 -4.72
C THR A 70 -14.48 10.74 -3.99
N HIS A 71 -14.67 9.55 -4.61
CA HIS A 71 -14.38 8.25 -4.02
C HIS A 71 -13.53 7.42 -4.94
N ASN A 72 -12.76 6.52 -4.34
CA ASN A 72 -11.93 5.57 -5.07
C ASN A 72 -12.07 4.20 -4.45
N THR A 73 -11.81 3.15 -5.23
CA THR A 73 -11.82 1.76 -4.76
C THR A 73 -10.39 1.27 -4.66
N GLU A 74 -10.01 0.76 -3.50
CA GLU A 74 -8.70 0.20 -3.23
C GLU A 74 -8.81 -1.33 -3.17
N HIS A 75 -8.01 -2.02 -3.99
CA HIS A 75 -7.89 -3.48 -3.96
C HIS A 75 -6.67 -3.87 -3.14
N ILE A 76 -6.81 -4.86 -2.28
CA ILE A 76 -5.79 -5.23 -1.29
C ILE A 76 -5.07 -6.52 -1.70
N PHE A 77 -3.75 -6.47 -1.69
CA PHE A 77 -2.88 -7.61 -1.97
C PHE A 77 -1.88 -7.77 -0.84
N GLY A 78 -1.39 -9.01 -0.66
CA GLY A 78 -0.32 -9.30 0.27
C GLY A 78 0.90 -9.84 -0.46
N LEU A 79 2.08 -9.40 -0.07
CA LEU A 79 3.34 -9.91 -0.58
C LEU A 79 4.20 -10.37 0.59
N LYS A 80 4.53 -11.66 0.60
CA LYS A 80 5.42 -12.22 1.63
C LYS A 80 6.83 -12.32 1.07
N VAL A 81 7.78 -11.78 1.82
CA VAL A 81 9.22 -11.92 1.54
C VAL A 81 9.86 -12.71 2.69
N PRO A 82 10.93 -13.49 2.42
CA PRO A 82 11.48 -14.42 3.41
C PRO A 82 12.18 -13.72 4.58
N SER A 83 12.57 -12.47 4.42
CA SER A 83 13.24 -11.71 5.46
C SER A 83 13.08 -10.22 5.20
N VAL A 84 13.50 -9.40 6.15
CA VAL A 84 13.62 -7.95 5.94
C VAL A 84 14.67 -7.70 4.87
N ILE A 85 14.29 -7.04 3.78
CA ILE A 85 15.17 -6.78 2.65
C ILE A 85 15.33 -5.28 2.44
N PRO A 86 16.46 -4.83 1.84
CA PRO A 86 16.64 -3.43 1.51
C PRO A 86 15.61 -2.97 0.47
N ILE A 87 15.13 -1.76 0.64
CA ILE A 87 14.13 -1.15 -0.24
C ILE A 87 14.76 0.00 -0.99
N GLN A 88 14.49 0.08 -2.29
CA GLN A 88 14.89 1.21 -3.12
C GLN A 88 13.68 2.11 -3.32
N LEU A 89 13.61 3.18 -2.54
CA LEU A 89 12.49 4.12 -2.60
C LEU A 89 12.47 4.93 -3.88
N SER A 90 11.25 5.26 -4.33
CA SER A 90 11.04 6.30 -5.31
C SER A 90 11.06 7.64 -4.57
N GLU A 91 12.13 8.41 -4.74
CA GLU A 91 12.38 9.64 -3.97
C GLU A 91 11.29 10.72 -4.14
N HIS A 92 10.59 10.70 -5.26
CA HIS A 92 9.51 11.65 -5.52
C HIS A 92 8.22 11.30 -4.75
N GLU A 93 8.09 10.05 -4.33
CA GLU A 93 6.88 9.56 -3.66
C GLU A 93 7.07 9.35 -2.17
N HIS A 94 8.24 8.83 -1.77
CA HIS A 94 8.52 8.47 -0.38
C HIS A 94 9.94 8.89 0.02
N VAL A 95 10.09 9.33 1.28
CA VAL A 95 11.37 9.84 1.79
C VAL A 95 12.09 8.85 2.70
N GLN A 96 11.39 7.91 3.32
CA GLN A 96 11.99 6.88 4.15
C GLN A 96 11.06 5.69 4.32
N TYR A 97 11.61 4.56 4.80
CA TYR A 97 10.83 3.37 5.03
C TYR A 97 11.19 2.70 6.35
N LEU A 98 10.25 1.88 6.87
CA LEU A 98 10.43 1.09 8.08
C LEU A 98 9.84 -0.30 7.90
N TRP A 99 10.52 -1.29 8.46
CA TRP A 99 9.96 -2.61 8.68
C TRP A 99 9.57 -2.68 10.15
N VAL A 100 8.29 -2.83 10.42
CA VAL A 100 7.75 -2.85 11.79
C VAL A 100 6.78 -4.01 11.96
N ASP A 101 6.51 -4.40 13.20
CA ASP A 101 5.48 -5.40 13.43
C ASP A 101 4.10 -4.83 13.10
N TRP A 102 3.13 -5.73 12.93
CA TRP A 102 1.82 -5.33 12.44
C TRP A 102 1.05 -4.42 13.40
N LYS A 103 1.26 -4.57 14.72
CA LYS A 103 0.59 -3.72 15.71
C LYS A 103 1.13 -2.30 15.67
N GLU A 104 2.44 -2.16 15.60
CA GLU A 104 3.07 -0.84 15.43
C GLU A 104 2.67 -0.21 14.10
N ALA A 105 2.60 -1.02 13.03
CA ALA A 105 2.17 -0.54 11.73
C ALA A 105 0.75 0.05 11.77
N MET A 106 -0.19 -0.60 12.48
CA MET A 106 -1.55 -0.08 12.61
C MET A 106 -1.59 1.28 13.27
N ASP A 107 -0.70 1.53 14.23
CA ASP A 107 -0.64 2.81 14.94
C ASP A 107 0.00 3.92 14.08
N LYS A 108 0.85 3.56 13.12
CA LYS A 108 1.59 4.52 12.30
C LYS A 108 0.87 4.94 11.04
N VAL A 109 0.09 4.05 10.42
CA VAL A 109 -0.55 4.38 9.14
C VAL A 109 -1.62 5.45 9.30
N PHE A 110 -1.72 6.34 8.30
CA PHE A 110 -2.65 7.46 8.38
C PHE A 110 -4.06 7.14 7.88
N SER A 111 -4.22 6.07 7.08
CA SER A 111 -5.52 5.77 6.47
C SER A 111 -6.21 4.57 7.13
N TRP A 112 -7.54 4.65 7.24
CA TRP A 112 -8.32 3.54 7.79
C TRP A 112 -8.25 2.29 6.90
N THR A 113 -8.08 2.47 5.58
CA THR A 113 -7.95 1.33 4.65
C THR A 113 -6.68 0.55 4.92
N ASN A 114 -5.58 1.22 5.25
CA ASN A 114 -4.34 0.55 5.65
C ASN A 114 -4.51 -0.20 6.98
N VAL A 115 -5.22 0.37 7.94
CA VAL A 115 -5.52 -0.32 9.20
C VAL A 115 -6.29 -1.61 8.93
N GLU A 116 -7.31 -1.56 8.09
CA GLU A 116 -8.12 -2.74 7.76
C GLU A 116 -7.29 -3.79 7.00
N ALA A 117 -6.40 -3.37 6.10
CA ALA A 117 -5.52 -4.27 5.39
C ALA A 117 -4.56 -5.00 6.36
N ILE A 118 -4.01 -4.28 7.34
CA ILE A 118 -3.11 -4.86 8.34
C ILE A 118 -3.87 -5.84 9.24
N LYS A 119 -5.09 -5.51 9.63
CA LYS A 119 -5.95 -6.43 10.40
C LYS A 119 -6.21 -7.72 9.61
N LYS A 120 -6.46 -7.59 8.30
CA LYS A 120 -6.66 -8.74 7.42
C LYS A 120 -5.41 -9.59 7.32
N LEU A 121 -4.24 -8.97 7.25
CA LEU A 121 -2.96 -9.67 7.29
C LEU A 121 -2.83 -10.52 8.55
N ALA A 122 -3.12 -9.93 9.71
CA ALA A 122 -3.05 -10.63 10.99
C ALA A 122 -4.03 -11.81 11.03
N GLU A 123 -5.22 -11.64 10.50
CA GLU A 123 -6.25 -12.66 10.42
C GLU A 123 -5.83 -13.82 9.52
N ILE A 124 -5.34 -13.53 8.32
CA ILE A 124 -4.90 -14.53 7.33
C ILE A 124 -3.76 -15.38 7.90
N HIS A 125 -2.82 -14.77 8.60
CA HIS A 125 -1.66 -15.46 9.18
C HIS A 125 -1.87 -15.89 10.62
N GLN A 126 -3.09 -15.77 11.15
CA GLN A 126 -3.45 -16.18 12.51
C GLN A 126 -2.55 -15.55 13.58
N LEU A 127 -2.19 -14.30 13.40
CA LEU A 127 -1.37 -13.56 14.36
C LEU A 127 -2.22 -13.18 15.57
N LYS A 128 -1.60 -13.23 16.76
CA LYS A 128 -2.30 -12.86 18.00
C LYS A 128 -2.45 -11.37 18.13
N LEU A 129 -3.67 -10.95 18.44
CA LEU A 129 -3.98 -9.56 18.73
C LEU A 129 -3.41 -9.10 20.09
#